data_47d9d5efb4871bf9328f2d5b98742f3f
#
_entry.id   47d9d5efb4871bf9328f2d5b98742f3f
#
_cell.length_a   1.000
_cell.length_b   1.000
_cell.length_c   1.000
_cell.angle_alpha   90.00
_cell.angle_beta   90.00
_cell.angle_gamma   90.00
#
_symmetry.space_group_name_H-M   'P 1'
#
loop_
_entity.id
_entity.type
_entity.pdbx_description
1 polymer ?
#
loop_
_entity_poly.entity_id
_entity_poly.type
_entity_poly.pdbx_seq_one_letter_code
_entity_poly.pdbx_strand_id
1 'polypeptide(L)'
;MMELFAPHLPLLDLIFIGTGYALSQAIVFRAGTFSVASSGFAALGAYCAAILTVKQGVHPAAAVAMGTMLGLLAGLLLAMPLARLRGVYQAIASLAFVEVIVALILYFEDLTGGPLGFHNIPRMVTPWMLFAAMVLTMALLIILGRGGIGRAFDAMRQDPAVAASLGVNPTRYHVLSFALSGAIAGLFGGLDALRNFSLTAEQFGFSILIATLSAVVLGGRRTVFGPLVGVAILVLLPEIFRPLAQYRQAVYGLLLVLVMAYLPFGVFDTLLMSLRRRRLARQGMLSRKASSS
;
A
#
# COMPACT_ATOMS: atom_id res chain seq x y z
N MET A 1 -5.12 -10.50 29.97
CA MET A 1 -5.33 -9.52 28.88
C MET A 1 -4.97 -10.06 27.49
N MET A 2 -4.00 -10.98 27.35
CA MET A 2 -3.63 -11.57 26.04
C MET A 2 -4.69 -12.53 25.47
N GLU A 3 -5.45 -13.25 26.28
CA GLU A 3 -6.44 -14.23 25.82
C GLU A 3 -7.71 -13.60 25.21
N LEU A 4 -8.05 -12.37 25.57
CA LEU A 4 -9.19 -11.65 24.98
C LEU A 4 -8.93 -11.20 23.54
N PHE A 5 -7.65 -11.04 23.14
CA PHE A 5 -7.25 -10.63 21.79
C PHE A 5 -6.90 -11.80 20.85
N ALA A 6 -6.80 -13.02 21.38
CA ALA A 6 -6.39 -14.20 20.60
C ALA A 6 -7.23 -14.47 19.34
N PRO A 7 -8.59 -14.34 19.36
CA PRO A 7 -9.40 -14.58 18.17
C PRO A 7 -9.29 -13.47 17.11
N HIS A 8 -8.78 -12.28 17.47
CA HIS A 8 -8.69 -11.12 16.57
C HIS A 8 -7.27 -10.91 16.00
N LEU A 9 -6.27 -11.66 16.44
CA LEU A 9 -4.89 -11.55 15.97
C LEU A 9 -4.75 -11.71 14.45
N PRO A 10 -5.42 -12.67 13.78
CA PRO A 10 -5.33 -12.80 12.33
C PRO A 10 -5.88 -11.60 11.57
N LEU A 11 -6.93 -10.94 12.10
CA LEU A 11 -7.51 -9.73 11.50
C LEU A 11 -6.55 -8.54 11.61
N LEU A 12 -5.86 -8.42 12.75
CA LEU A 12 -4.85 -7.37 12.95
C LEU A 12 -3.66 -7.55 11.99
N ASP A 13 -3.20 -8.79 11.81
CA ASP A 13 -2.13 -9.10 10.86
C ASP A 13 -2.51 -8.67 9.43
N LEU A 14 -3.74 -8.99 9.00
CA LEU A 14 -4.27 -8.57 7.69
C LEU A 14 -4.34 -7.05 7.56
N ILE A 15 -4.72 -6.34 8.63
CA ILE A 15 -4.77 -4.87 8.64
C ILE A 15 -3.35 -4.30 8.54
N PHE A 16 -2.38 -4.82 9.27
CA PHE A 16 -1.01 -4.30 9.27
C PHE A 16 -0.31 -4.53 7.92
N ILE A 17 -0.40 -5.75 7.38
CA ILE A 17 0.19 -6.12 6.09
C ILE A 17 -0.52 -5.37 4.95
N GLY A 18 -1.85 -5.40 4.94
CA GLY A 18 -2.65 -4.68 3.95
C GLY A 18 -2.39 -3.17 3.97
N THR A 19 -2.19 -2.58 5.16
CA THR A 19 -1.79 -1.17 5.29
C THR A 19 -0.42 -0.91 4.67
N GLY A 20 0.54 -1.81 4.84
CA GLY A 20 1.84 -1.72 4.19
C GLY A 20 1.74 -1.69 2.67
N TYR A 21 0.96 -2.60 2.08
CA TYR A 21 0.70 -2.62 0.64
C TYR A 21 -0.05 -1.35 0.18
N ALA A 22 -1.03 -0.91 0.94
CA ALA A 22 -1.77 0.31 0.64
C ALA A 22 -0.90 1.59 0.75
N LEU A 23 0.04 1.66 1.71
CA LEU A 23 1.00 2.75 1.82
C LEU A 23 1.98 2.78 0.64
N SER A 24 2.45 1.60 0.19
CA SER A 24 3.26 1.48 -1.03
C SER A 24 2.53 2.04 -2.25
N GLN A 25 1.26 1.71 -2.41
CA GLN A 25 0.43 2.20 -3.50
C GLN A 25 0.14 3.71 -3.37
N ALA A 26 -0.14 4.18 -2.16
CA ALA A 26 -0.50 5.57 -1.88
C ALA A 26 0.62 6.56 -2.21
N ILE A 27 1.90 6.19 -2.04
CA ILE A 27 3.02 7.09 -2.33
C ILE A 27 3.13 7.37 -3.82
N VAL A 28 2.88 6.38 -4.68
CA VAL A 28 2.90 6.54 -6.14
C VAL A 28 1.74 7.43 -6.58
N PHE A 29 0.55 7.24 -6.02
CA PHE A 29 -0.60 8.11 -6.29
C PHE A 29 -0.38 9.54 -5.81
N ARG A 30 0.32 9.73 -4.68
CA ARG A 30 0.68 11.06 -4.20
C ARG A 30 1.64 11.77 -5.14
N ALA A 31 2.54 11.04 -5.80
CA ALA A 31 3.44 11.58 -6.83
C ALA A 31 2.73 11.90 -8.16
N GLY A 32 1.41 11.67 -8.27
CA GLY A 32 0.63 11.95 -9.46
C GLY A 32 0.70 10.86 -10.53
N THR A 33 1.24 9.68 -10.21
CA THR A 33 1.32 8.54 -11.11
C THR A 33 0.25 7.51 -10.81
N PHE A 34 -0.35 6.95 -11.85
CA PHE A 34 -1.33 5.88 -11.71
C PHE A 34 -0.65 4.55 -12.03
N SER A 35 -0.13 3.89 -11.01
CA SER A 35 0.54 2.60 -11.13
C SER A 35 -0.05 1.58 -10.16
N VAL A 36 -0.10 0.34 -10.56
CA VAL A 36 -0.57 -0.81 -9.78
C VAL A 36 0.52 -1.85 -9.53
N ALA A 37 1.79 -1.47 -9.73
CA ALA A 37 2.95 -2.36 -9.62
C ALA A 37 3.27 -2.84 -8.20
N SER A 38 2.62 -2.29 -7.17
CA SER A 38 2.91 -2.59 -5.76
C SER A 38 2.78 -4.08 -5.41
N SER A 39 1.82 -4.80 -6.01
CA SER A 39 1.67 -6.24 -5.80
C SER A 39 2.83 -7.05 -6.38
N GLY A 40 3.36 -6.66 -7.56
CA GLY A 40 4.54 -7.29 -8.14
C GLY A 40 5.81 -7.07 -7.29
N PHE A 41 5.99 -5.87 -6.73
CA PHE A 41 7.09 -5.61 -5.79
C PHE A 41 6.94 -6.41 -4.50
N ALA A 42 5.72 -6.56 -3.99
CA ALA A 42 5.42 -7.38 -2.83
C ALA A 42 5.73 -8.86 -3.09
N ALA A 43 5.36 -9.38 -4.27
CA ALA A 43 5.68 -10.74 -4.69
C ALA A 43 7.19 -10.99 -4.70
N LEU A 44 7.97 -10.09 -5.32
CA LEU A 44 9.43 -10.19 -5.33
C LEU A 44 10.02 -10.20 -3.91
N GLY A 45 9.55 -9.32 -3.04
CA GLY A 45 9.98 -9.27 -1.64
C GLY A 45 9.63 -10.53 -0.86
N ALA A 46 8.41 -11.04 -1.04
CA ALA A 46 7.90 -12.24 -0.38
C ALA A 46 8.68 -13.49 -0.76
N TYR A 47 8.82 -13.75 -2.06
CA TYR A 47 9.55 -14.92 -2.56
C TYR A 47 11.04 -14.83 -2.26
N CYS A 48 11.66 -13.65 -2.36
CA CYS A 48 13.04 -13.45 -1.96
C CYS A 48 13.26 -13.81 -0.49
N ALA A 49 12.43 -13.28 0.43
CA ALA A 49 12.55 -13.57 1.85
C ALA A 49 12.28 -15.04 2.16
N ALA A 50 11.27 -15.67 1.54
CA ALA A 50 10.95 -17.07 1.73
C ALA A 50 12.08 -18.00 1.26
N ILE A 51 12.60 -17.81 0.05
CA ILE A 51 13.67 -18.61 -0.55
C ILE A 51 14.95 -18.53 0.30
N LEU A 52 15.35 -17.31 0.69
CA LEU A 52 16.55 -17.10 1.50
C LEU A 52 16.45 -17.75 2.88
N THR A 53 15.28 -17.65 3.50
CA THR A 53 15.08 -18.22 4.84
C THR A 53 15.00 -19.74 4.79
N VAL A 54 14.26 -20.32 3.83
CA VAL A 54 14.02 -21.78 3.81
C VAL A 54 15.16 -22.55 3.15
N LYS A 55 15.66 -22.07 1.98
CA LYS A 55 16.69 -22.81 1.22
C LYS A 55 18.12 -22.51 1.67
N GLN A 56 18.38 -21.28 2.12
CA GLN A 56 19.74 -20.83 2.48
C GLN A 56 19.94 -20.67 3.99
N GLY A 57 18.89 -20.82 4.81
CA GLY A 57 18.99 -20.66 6.26
C GLY A 57 19.38 -19.25 6.72
N VAL A 58 19.17 -18.23 5.89
CA VAL A 58 19.49 -16.84 6.21
C VAL A 58 18.59 -16.35 7.33
N HIS A 59 19.16 -15.55 8.25
CA HIS A 59 18.38 -14.97 9.35
C HIS A 59 17.19 -14.15 8.81
N PRO A 60 15.97 -14.31 9.36
CA PRO A 60 14.73 -13.70 8.84
C PRO A 60 14.83 -12.20 8.61
N ALA A 61 15.44 -11.45 9.53
CA ALA A 61 15.60 -10.01 9.38
C ALA A 61 16.48 -9.63 8.15
N ALA A 62 17.53 -10.41 7.89
CA ALA A 62 18.38 -10.21 6.71
C ALA A 62 17.63 -10.59 5.42
N ALA A 63 16.86 -11.68 5.45
CA ALA A 63 16.04 -12.11 4.32
C ALA A 63 14.98 -11.05 3.95
N VAL A 64 14.30 -10.47 4.93
CA VAL A 64 13.35 -9.35 4.73
C VAL A 64 14.06 -8.10 4.20
N ALA A 65 15.26 -7.77 4.73
CA ALA A 65 16.04 -6.63 4.24
C ALA A 65 16.46 -6.83 2.76
N MET A 66 16.85 -8.05 2.37
CA MET A 66 17.16 -8.38 0.97
C MET A 66 15.92 -8.32 0.08
N GLY A 67 14.76 -8.79 0.56
CA GLY A 67 13.46 -8.65 -0.12
C GLY A 67 13.07 -7.18 -0.32
N THR A 68 13.30 -6.33 0.70
CA THR A 68 13.10 -4.88 0.62
C THR A 68 14.01 -4.26 -0.43
N MET A 69 15.28 -4.64 -0.46
CA MET A 69 16.26 -4.16 -1.45
C MET A 69 15.89 -4.59 -2.87
N LEU A 70 15.45 -5.84 -3.05
CA LEU A 70 14.98 -6.34 -4.34
C LEU A 70 13.75 -5.57 -4.83
N GLY A 71 12.78 -5.32 -3.95
CA GLY A 71 11.62 -4.48 -4.25
C GLY A 71 12.01 -3.06 -4.65
N LEU A 72 12.96 -2.44 -3.93
CA LEU A 72 13.50 -1.12 -4.25
C LEU A 72 14.16 -1.11 -5.64
N LEU A 73 15.00 -2.09 -5.94
CA LEU A 73 15.67 -2.20 -7.24
C LEU A 73 14.66 -2.42 -8.37
N ALA A 74 13.67 -3.29 -8.17
CA ALA A 74 12.60 -3.50 -9.13
C ALA A 74 11.80 -2.19 -9.37
N GLY A 75 11.52 -1.43 -8.31
CA GLY A 75 10.88 -0.12 -8.42
C GLY A 75 11.72 0.88 -9.22
N LEU A 76 13.03 0.93 -9.01
CA LEU A 76 13.95 1.76 -9.79
C LEU A 76 13.99 1.36 -11.27
N LEU A 77 14.08 0.07 -11.55
CA LEU A 77 14.12 -0.46 -12.91
C LEU A 77 12.81 -0.18 -13.65
N LEU A 78 11.68 -0.42 -13.01
CA LEU A 78 10.36 -0.19 -13.60
C LEU A 78 10.08 1.31 -13.81
N ALA A 79 10.59 2.16 -12.94
CA ALA A 79 10.38 3.60 -13.05
C ALA A 79 10.94 4.19 -14.36
N MET A 80 12.03 3.64 -14.90
CA MET A 80 12.67 4.15 -16.13
C MET A 80 11.74 4.13 -17.33
N PRO A 81 11.14 2.99 -17.73
CA PRO A 81 10.18 2.96 -18.82
C PRO A 81 8.86 3.66 -18.47
N LEU A 82 8.37 3.52 -17.24
CA LEU A 82 7.11 4.12 -16.83
C LEU A 82 7.12 5.64 -16.73
N ALA A 83 8.29 6.26 -16.47
CA ALA A 83 8.41 7.72 -16.44
C ALA A 83 8.10 8.38 -17.79
N ARG A 84 8.17 7.63 -18.90
CA ARG A 84 7.83 8.10 -20.25
C ARG A 84 6.35 7.95 -20.58
N LEU A 85 5.61 7.14 -19.81
CA LEU A 85 4.18 6.87 -20.01
C LEU A 85 3.35 7.79 -19.13
N ARG A 86 2.11 8.07 -19.55
CA ARG A 86 1.16 8.92 -18.80
C ARG A 86 -0.23 8.28 -18.75
N GLY A 87 -0.93 8.52 -17.63
CA GLY A 87 -2.33 8.13 -17.46
C GLY A 87 -2.56 6.62 -17.56
N VAL A 88 -3.49 6.22 -18.41
CA VAL A 88 -3.92 4.82 -18.57
C VAL A 88 -2.81 3.90 -19.06
N TYR A 89 -1.93 4.38 -19.93
CA TYR A 89 -0.79 3.58 -20.43
C TYR A 89 0.18 3.18 -19.31
N GLN A 90 0.36 4.04 -18.31
CA GLN A 90 1.19 3.73 -17.15
C GLN A 90 0.53 2.66 -16.28
N ALA A 91 -0.80 2.69 -16.13
CA ALA A 91 -1.54 1.64 -15.41
C ALA A 91 -1.43 0.29 -16.12
N ILE A 92 -1.63 0.26 -17.44
CA ILE A 92 -1.54 -0.98 -18.23
C ILE A 92 -0.13 -1.56 -18.16
N ALA A 93 0.91 -0.74 -18.33
CA ALA A 93 2.29 -1.19 -18.24
C ALA A 93 2.67 -1.70 -16.85
N SER A 94 2.16 -1.06 -15.79
CA SER A 94 2.38 -1.55 -14.41
C SER A 94 1.62 -2.83 -14.11
N LEU A 95 0.44 -3.03 -14.69
CA LEU A 95 -0.29 -4.29 -14.61
C LEU A 95 0.46 -5.40 -15.33
N ALA A 96 0.92 -5.13 -16.56
CA ALA A 96 1.74 -6.09 -17.32
C ALA A 96 2.99 -6.52 -16.54
N PHE A 97 3.64 -5.60 -15.83
CA PHE A 97 4.76 -5.94 -14.95
C PHE A 97 4.35 -6.93 -13.86
N VAL A 98 3.19 -6.74 -13.20
CA VAL A 98 2.70 -7.67 -12.18
C VAL A 98 2.50 -9.07 -12.77
N GLU A 99 1.85 -9.16 -13.93
CA GLU A 99 1.60 -10.44 -14.60
C GLU A 99 2.90 -11.13 -15.04
N VAL A 100 3.90 -10.35 -15.47
CA VAL A 100 5.24 -10.90 -15.78
C VAL A 100 5.89 -11.48 -14.52
N ILE A 101 5.81 -10.80 -13.37
CA ILE A 101 6.38 -11.33 -12.12
C ILE A 101 5.63 -12.60 -11.68
N VAL A 102 4.29 -12.62 -11.75
CA VAL A 102 3.49 -13.83 -11.45
C VAL A 102 3.88 -14.98 -12.39
N ALA A 103 3.99 -14.72 -13.69
CA ALA A 103 4.41 -15.72 -14.68
C ALA A 103 5.83 -16.25 -14.42
N LEU A 104 6.78 -15.38 -14.04
CA LEU A 104 8.15 -15.79 -13.68
C LEU A 104 8.15 -16.67 -12.43
N ILE A 105 7.34 -16.36 -11.42
CA ILE A 105 7.19 -17.18 -10.22
C ILE A 105 6.67 -18.56 -10.60
N LEU A 106 5.67 -18.64 -11.47
CA LEU A 106 5.12 -19.92 -11.94
C LEU A 106 6.10 -20.71 -12.79
N TYR A 107 6.93 -20.04 -13.59
CA TYR A 107 7.90 -20.66 -14.48
C TYR A 107 9.11 -21.26 -13.75
N PHE A 108 9.62 -20.59 -12.72
CA PHE A 108 10.78 -21.06 -11.95
C PHE A 108 10.37 -22.02 -10.82
N GLU A 109 9.70 -23.14 -11.16
CA GLU A 109 9.15 -24.10 -10.19
C GLU A 109 10.19 -24.61 -9.19
N ASP A 110 11.41 -24.90 -9.60
CA ASP A 110 12.50 -25.40 -8.73
C ASP A 110 12.85 -24.41 -7.60
N LEU A 111 12.65 -23.12 -7.82
CA LEU A 111 12.98 -22.07 -6.86
C LEU A 111 11.77 -21.67 -6.02
N THR A 112 10.62 -21.52 -6.62
CA THR A 112 9.43 -20.88 -6.06
C THR A 112 8.34 -21.87 -5.65
N GLY A 113 8.45 -23.14 -6.06
CA GLY A 113 7.41 -24.15 -5.92
C GLY A 113 6.32 -24.06 -7.00
N GLY A 114 6.41 -23.09 -7.92
CA GLY A 114 5.50 -22.96 -9.07
C GLY A 114 4.02 -22.89 -8.71
N PRO A 115 3.14 -23.62 -9.44
CA PRO A 115 1.70 -23.65 -9.18
C PRO A 115 1.30 -24.25 -7.83
N LEU A 116 2.13 -25.14 -7.29
CA LEU A 116 1.89 -25.75 -5.97
C LEU A 116 2.13 -24.76 -4.83
N GLY A 117 2.87 -23.68 -5.11
CA GLY A 117 3.25 -22.69 -4.12
C GLY A 117 4.46 -23.09 -3.28
N PHE A 118 4.99 -22.15 -2.55
CA PHE A 118 6.13 -22.32 -1.67
C PHE A 118 5.65 -22.62 -0.24
N HIS A 119 5.98 -23.78 0.29
CA HIS A 119 5.49 -24.28 1.58
C HIS A 119 6.61 -24.39 2.62
N ASN A 120 6.22 -24.72 3.86
CA ASN A 120 7.13 -24.90 5.00
C ASN A 120 7.93 -23.65 5.37
N ILE A 121 7.34 -22.49 5.20
CA ILE A 121 7.95 -21.23 5.63
C ILE A 121 7.83 -21.14 7.16
N PRO A 122 8.94 -20.95 7.90
CA PRO A 122 8.88 -20.83 9.33
C PRO A 122 8.19 -19.51 9.73
N ARG A 123 7.21 -19.62 10.63
CA ARG A 123 6.49 -18.46 11.18
C ARG A 123 7.38 -17.76 12.22
N MET A 124 8.13 -16.76 11.79
CA MET A 124 9.06 -16.03 12.65
C MET A 124 8.63 -14.60 12.94
N VAL A 125 7.66 -14.08 12.16
CA VAL A 125 7.15 -12.72 12.33
C VAL A 125 5.99 -12.71 13.31
N THR A 126 6.11 -11.88 14.35
CA THR A 126 5.06 -11.67 15.35
C THR A 126 4.18 -10.49 14.96
N PRO A 127 2.91 -10.41 15.44
CA PRO A 127 2.04 -9.26 15.19
C PRO A 127 2.66 -7.92 15.60
N TRP A 128 3.46 -7.90 16.65
CA TRP A 128 4.16 -6.71 17.13
C TRP A 128 5.23 -6.21 16.15
N MET A 129 5.89 -7.12 15.44
CA MET A 129 6.85 -6.74 14.39
C MET A 129 6.13 -6.11 13.20
N LEU A 130 4.96 -6.64 12.82
CA LEU A 130 4.10 -6.05 11.77
C LEU A 130 3.62 -4.65 12.17
N PHE A 131 3.15 -4.50 13.40
CA PHE A 131 2.74 -3.19 13.93
C PHE A 131 3.90 -2.19 13.93
N ALA A 132 5.08 -2.59 14.42
CA ALA A 132 6.26 -1.74 14.44
C ALA A 132 6.69 -1.33 13.01
N ALA A 133 6.70 -2.27 12.06
CA ALA A 133 7.01 -2.00 10.66
C ALA A 133 5.99 -1.01 10.04
N MET A 134 4.70 -1.19 10.32
CA MET A 134 3.65 -0.28 9.87
C MET A 134 3.85 1.14 10.43
N VAL A 135 4.06 1.27 11.74
CA VAL A 135 4.25 2.57 12.39
C VAL A 135 5.52 3.25 11.88
N LEU A 136 6.62 2.50 11.72
CA LEU A 136 7.88 3.02 11.20
C LEU A 136 7.72 3.52 9.76
N THR A 137 7.04 2.75 8.91
CA THR A 137 6.75 3.15 7.53
C THR A 137 5.86 4.38 7.48
N MET A 138 4.81 4.45 8.29
CA MET A 138 3.96 5.64 8.39
C MET A 138 4.75 6.86 8.86
N ALA A 139 5.59 6.71 9.89
CA ALA A 139 6.44 7.79 10.37
C ALA A 139 7.41 8.28 9.29
N LEU A 140 8.06 7.37 8.57
CA LEU A 140 8.92 7.69 7.43
C LEU A 140 8.16 8.49 6.37
N LEU A 141 6.97 8.06 5.97
CA LEU A 141 6.15 8.74 4.96
C LEU A 141 5.64 10.11 5.45
N ILE A 142 5.37 10.28 6.74
CA ILE A 142 5.02 11.58 7.33
C ILE A 142 6.22 12.53 7.28
N ILE A 143 7.40 12.06 7.63
CA ILE A 143 8.64 12.87 7.60
C ILE A 143 8.94 13.29 6.15
N LEU A 144 8.95 12.35 5.22
CA LEU A 144 9.14 12.64 3.78
C LEU A 144 8.07 13.59 3.25
N GLY A 145 6.82 13.42 3.69
CA GLY A 145 5.69 14.24 3.29
C GLY A 145 5.74 15.69 3.79
N ARG A 146 6.41 15.95 4.92
CA ARG A 146 6.63 17.30 5.45
C ARG A 146 7.82 18.02 4.81
N GLY A 147 8.73 17.27 4.20
CA GLY A 147 9.94 17.78 3.56
C GLY A 147 9.72 18.34 2.14
N GLY A 148 10.84 18.62 1.46
CA GLY A 148 10.87 19.05 0.06
C GLY A 148 10.26 18.03 -0.89
N ILE A 149 10.45 16.74 -0.61
CA ILE A 149 9.92 15.61 -1.41
C ILE A 149 8.38 15.64 -1.42
N GLY A 150 7.77 15.82 -0.25
CA GLY A 150 6.30 15.89 -0.16
C GLY A 150 5.71 17.08 -0.93
N ARG A 151 6.34 18.25 -0.84
CA ARG A 151 5.93 19.45 -1.60
C ARG A 151 6.06 19.22 -3.11
N ALA A 152 7.14 18.58 -3.55
CA ALA A 152 7.36 18.25 -4.94
C ALA A 152 6.29 17.27 -5.46
N PHE A 153 5.95 16.22 -4.70
CA PHE A 153 4.86 15.30 -5.04
C PHE A 153 3.51 16.02 -5.15
N ASP A 154 3.20 16.90 -4.21
CA ASP A 154 1.94 17.64 -4.19
C ASP A 154 1.85 18.64 -5.39
N ALA A 155 2.98 19.24 -5.80
CA ALA A 155 3.06 20.08 -6.99
C ALA A 155 2.87 19.27 -8.28
N MET A 156 3.60 18.15 -8.42
CA MET A 156 3.49 17.26 -9.59
C MET A 156 2.10 16.67 -9.78
N ARG A 157 1.41 16.36 -8.66
CA ARG A 157 0.04 15.85 -8.72
C ARG A 157 -0.96 16.87 -9.25
N GLN A 158 -0.74 18.17 -9.04
CA GLN A 158 -1.60 19.24 -9.56
C GLN A 158 -1.35 19.45 -11.05
N ASP A 159 -0.13 19.75 -11.41
CA ASP A 159 0.29 19.91 -12.82
C ASP A 159 1.82 19.64 -12.93
N PRO A 160 2.21 18.56 -13.61
CA PRO A 160 3.64 18.26 -13.82
C PRO A 160 4.38 19.31 -14.66
N ALA A 161 3.71 20.01 -15.57
CA ALA A 161 4.34 21.04 -16.42
C ALA A 161 4.63 22.31 -15.60
N VAL A 162 3.66 22.73 -14.77
CA VAL A 162 3.85 23.85 -13.83
C VAL A 162 4.91 23.51 -12.79
N ALA A 163 4.92 22.28 -12.26
CA ALA A 163 5.97 21.83 -11.32
C ALA A 163 7.36 21.91 -11.96
N ALA A 164 7.49 21.53 -13.24
CA ALA A 164 8.74 21.60 -13.99
C ALA A 164 9.23 23.05 -14.18
N SER A 165 8.32 23.99 -14.45
CA SER A 165 8.67 25.42 -14.60
C SER A 165 9.15 26.04 -13.28
N LEU A 166 8.77 25.46 -12.13
CA LEU A 166 9.22 25.84 -10.78
C LEU A 166 10.51 25.13 -10.35
N GLY A 167 11.18 24.39 -11.28
CA GLY A 167 12.45 23.72 -11.01
C GLY A 167 12.31 22.31 -10.44
N VAL A 168 11.10 21.75 -10.31
CA VAL A 168 10.88 20.36 -9.90
C VAL A 168 11.09 19.46 -11.12
N ASN A 169 12.01 18.48 -11.02
CA ASN A 169 12.22 17.51 -12.09
C ASN A 169 11.24 16.33 -11.95
N PRO A 170 10.18 16.22 -12.79
CA PRO A 170 9.15 15.19 -12.64
C PRO A 170 9.72 13.77 -12.72
N THR A 171 10.66 13.52 -13.62
CA THR A 171 11.25 12.19 -13.80
C THR A 171 11.96 11.69 -12.55
N ARG A 172 12.75 12.57 -11.89
CA ARG A 172 13.46 12.17 -10.65
C ARG A 172 12.49 11.82 -9.53
N TYR A 173 11.42 12.59 -9.37
CA TYR A 173 10.42 12.34 -8.32
C TYR A 173 9.52 11.14 -8.63
N HIS A 174 9.24 10.86 -9.92
CA HIS A 174 8.59 9.61 -10.32
C HIS A 174 9.47 8.41 -9.97
N VAL A 175 10.75 8.43 -10.34
CA VAL A 175 11.69 7.35 -10.00
C VAL A 175 11.77 7.15 -8.49
N LEU A 176 11.84 8.23 -7.71
CA LEU A 176 11.86 8.16 -6.26
C LEU A 176 10.57 7.55 -5.68
N SER A 177 9.40 7.89 -6.23
CA SER A 177 8.12 7.35 -5.78
C SER A 177 8.00 5.85 -6.04
N PHE A 178 8.47 5.36 -7.18
CA PHE A 178 8.50 3.93 -7.50
C PHE A 178 9.52 3.18 -6.64
N ALA A 179 10.70 3.75 -6.40
CA ALA A 179 11.71 3.15 -5.53
C ALA A 179 11.20 2.99 -4.10
N LEU A 180 10.58 4.03 -3.54
CA LEU A 180 9.96 3.99 -2.21
C LEU A 180 8.79 3.00 -2.16
N SER A 181 7.94 2.99 -3.19
CA SER A 181 6.85 2.02 -3.32
C SER A 181 7.40 0.59 -3.35
N GLY A 182 8.40 0.33 -4.17
CA GLY A 182 9.05 -0.97 -4.26
C GLY A 182 9.67 -1.42 -2.94
N ALA A 183 10.37 -0.52 -2.24
CA ALA A 183 10.95 -0.80 -0.94
C ALA A 183 9.88 -1.15 0.11
N ILE A 184 8.81 -0.36 0.20
CA ILE A 184 7.72 -0.60 1.15
C ILE A 184 6.99 -1.90 0.82
N ALA A 185 6.63 -2.13 -0.45
CA ALA A 185 5.96 -3.35 -0.88
C ALA A 185 6.84 -4.59 -0.65
N GLY A 186 8.14 -4.50 -0.97
CA GLY A 186 9.10 -5.58 -0.72
C GLY A 186 9.28 -5.89 0.76
N LEU A 187 9.30 -4.87 1.63
CA LEU A 187 9.34 -5.03 3.08
C LEU A 187 8.12 -5.81 3.59
N PHE A 188 6.91 -5.33 3.25
CA PHE A 188 5.68 -5.98 3.72
C PHE A 188 5.44 -7.33 3.04
N GLY A 189 5.88 -7.52 1.79
CA GLY A 189 5.90 -8.83 1.14
C GLY A 189 6.77 -9.83 1.88
N GLY A 190 8.00 -9.44 2.24
CA GLY A 190 8.91 -10.29 3.03
C GLY A 190 8.36 -10.62 4.43
N LEU A 191 7.74 -9.66 5.11
CA LEU A 191 7.09 -9.87 6.40
C LEU A 191 5.86 -10.78 6.28
N ASP A 192 5.05 -10.61 5.23
CA ASP A 192 3.89 -11.45 4.92
C ASP A 192 4.31 -12.90 4.69
N ALA A 193 5.36 -13.13 3.90
CA ALA A 193 5.93 -14.44 3.66
C ALA A 193 6.31 -15.19 4.95
N LEU A 194 7.02 -14.51 5.85
CA LEU A 194 7.47 -15.09 7.12
C LEU A 194 6.37 -15.13 8.21
N ARG A 195 5.21 -14.59 7.93
CA ARG A 195 4.01 -14.70 8.78
C ARG A 195 3.13 -15.88 8.37
N ASN A 196 3.03 -16.15 7.07
CA ASN A 196 2.23 -17.23 6.50
C ASN A 196 3.07 -18.50 6.34
N PHE A 197 2.43 -19.66 6.44
CA PHE A 197 3.08 -20.96 6.25
C PHE A 197 3.38 -21.28 4.78
N SER A 198 2.60 -20.68 3.87
CA SER A 198 2.69 -20.93 2.43
C SER A 198 2.47 -19.64 1.64
N LEU A 199 3.11 -19.59 0.48
CA LEU A 199 2.95 -18.53 -0.52
C LEU A 199 2.51 -19.14 -1.85
N THR A 200 1.53 -18.51 -2.49
CA THR A 200 1.12 -18.84 -3.86
C THR A 200 1.25 -17.61 -4.76
N ALA A 201 1.58 -17.82 -6.03
CA ALA A 201 1.72 -16.73 -6.99
C ALA A 201 0.42 -15.92 -7.14
N GLU A 202 -0.74 -16.60 -7.08
CA GLU A 202 -2.06 -16.00 -7.22
C GLU A 202 -2.38 -14.97 -6.12
N GLN A 203 -1.79 -15.11 -4.93
CA GLN A 203 -1.97 -14.15 -3.84
C GLN A 203 -1.51 -12.74 -4.21
N PHE A 204 -0.53 -12.61 -5.14
CA PHE A 204 0.01 -11.33 -5.60
C PHE A 204 -0.57 -10.86 -6.93
N GLY A 205 -1.54 -11.59 -7.48
CA GLY A 205 -2.21 -11.28 -8.73
C GLY A 205 -3.26 -10.17 -8.61
N PHE A 206 -4.23 -10.20 -9.51
CA PHE A 206 -5.24 -9.16 -9.68
C PHE A 206 -6.10 -8.87 -8.44
N SER A 207 -6.34 -9.88 -7.59
CA SER A 207 -7.18 -9.74 -6.39
C SER A 207 -6.59 -8.77 -5.36
N ILE A 208 -5.29 -8.93 -5.02
CA ILE A 208 -4.62 -8.04 -4.05
C ILE A 208 -4.44 -6.64 -4.62
N LEU A 209 -4.22 -6.54 -5.95
CA LEU A 209 -4.13 -5.27 -6.64
C LEU A 209 -5.41 -4.46 -6.49
N ILE A 210 -6.58 -5.07 -6.76
CA ILE A 210 -7.88 -4.40 -6.59
C ILE A 210 -8.11 -4.05 -5.11
N ALA A 211 -7.84 -4.97 -4.19
CA ALA A 211 -8.01 -4.72 -2.76
C ALA A 211 -7.17 -3.52 -2.29
N THR A 212 -5.89 -3.48 -2.68
CA THR A 212 -4.96 -2.40 -2.33
C THR A 212 -5.38 -1.06 -2.94
N LEU A 213 -5.76 -1.06 -4.23
CA LEU A 213 -6.28 0.11 -4.92
C LEU A 213 -7.54 0.65 -4.24
N SER A 214 -8.49 -0.25 -3.95
CA SER A 214 -9.74 0.08 -3.26
C SER A 214 -9.48 0.65 -1.87
N ALA A 215 -8.55 0.08 -1.11
CA ALA A 215 -8.17 0.58 0.20
C ALA A 215 -7.66 2.03 0.14
N VAL A 216 -6.79 2.34 -0.83
CA VAL A 216 -6.23 3.70 -0.98
C VAL A 216 -7.30 4.68 -1.43
N VAL A 217 -8.17 4.30 -2.35
CA VAL A 217 -9.25 5.17 -2.83
C VAL A 217 -10.29 5.40 -1.74
N LEU A 218 -10.70 4.35 -1.04
CA LEU A 218 -11.70 4.39 0.03
C LEU A 218 -11.19 5.16 1.24
N GLY A 219 -9.93 4.95 1.63
CA GLY A 219 -9.33 5.64 2.78
C GLY A 219 -9.02 7.11 2.50
N GLY A 220 -8.62 7.43 1.28
CA GLY A 220 -8.19 8.76 0.84
C GLY A 220 -6.69 8.81 0.52
N ARG A 221 -6.34 9.64 -0.49
CA ARG A 221 -4.98 9.72 -1.05
C ARG A 221 -4.14 10.88 -0.52
N ARG A 222 -4.71 11.76 0.30
CA ARG A 222 -4.03 12.99 0.76
C ARG A 222 -3.25 12.80 2.04
N THR A 223 -3.68 11.87 2.88
CA THR A 223 -3.08 11.64 4.20
C THR A 223 -2.47 10.24 4.27
N VAL A 224 -1.42 10.09 5.06
CA VAL A 224 -0.77 8.79 5.32
C VAL A 224 -1.69 7.86 6.12
N PHE A 225 -2.66 8.41 6.87
CA PHE A 225 -3.63 7.64 7.63
C PHE A 225 -4.79 7.12 6.78
N GLY A 226 -5.04 7.71 5.59
CA GLY A 226 -6.09 7.27 4.68
C GLY A 226 -6.01 5.77 4.37
N PRO A 227 -4.89 5.26 3.84
CA PRO A 227 -4.72 3.85 3.53
C PRO A 227 -4.99 2.90 4.70
N LEU A 228 -4.57 3.25 5.92
CA LEU A 228 -4.86 2.48 7.14
C LEU A 228 -6.38 2.36 7.38
N VAL A 229 -7.09 3.49 7.31
CA VAL A 229 -8.56 3.50 7.50
C VAL A 229 -9.25 2.72 6.37
N GLY A 230 -8.78 2.86 5.13
CA GLY A 230 -9.32 2.12 4.00
C GLY A 230 -9.15 0.61 4.16
N VAL A 231 -7.97 0.14 4.53
CA VAL A 231 -7.72 -1.28 4.80
C VAL A 231 -8.55 -1.76 5.99
N ALA A 232 -8.61 -1.01 7.08
CA ALA A 232 -9.39 -1.37 8.24
C ALA A 232 -10.88 -1.57 7.87
N ILE A 233 -11.45 -0.67 7.07
CA ILE A 233 -12.83 -0.82 6.57
C ILE A 233 -12.96 -2.08 5.72
N LEU A 234 -12.07 -2.32 4.77
CA LEU A 234 -12.14 -3.48 3.86
C LEU A 234 -11.97 -4.82 4.58
N VAL A 235 -11.18 -4.87 5.66
CA VAL A 235 -10.97 -6.08 6.45
C VAL A 235 -12.09 -6.30 7.47
N LEU A 236 -12.51 -5.25 8.17
CA LEU A 236 -13.53 -5.37 9.21
C LEU A 236 -14.95 -5.52 8.66
N LEU A 237 -15.23 -4.92 7.51
CA LEU A 237 -16.57 -4.95 6.93
C LEU A 237 -17.09 -6.35 6.64
N PRO A 238 -16.34 -7.23 5.92
CA PRO A 238 -16.76 -8.60 5.67
C PRO A 238 -16.90 -9.41 6.97
N GLU A 239 -16.18 -9.05 8.01
CA GLU A 239 -16.28 -9.70 9.31
C GLU A 239 -17.59 -9.34 10.04
N ILE A 240 -18.01 -8.08 9.96
CA ILE A 240 -19.30 -7.62 10.51
C ILE A 240 -20.47 -8.29 9.78
N PHE A 241 -20.36 -8.50 8.46
CA PHE A 241 -21.38 -9.15 7.64
C PHE A 241 -21.23 -10.67 7.53
N ARG A 242 -20.45 -11.31 8.42
CA ARG A 242 -20.27 -12.76 8.49
C ARG A 242 -21.58 -13.57 8.46
N PRO A 243 -22.69 -13.14 9.08
CA PRO A 243 -23.97 -13.84 8.99
C PRO A 243 -24.54 -13.94 7.55
N LEU A 244 -24.12 -13.02 6.65
CA LEU A 244 -24.54 -12.96 5.25
C LEU A 244 -23.47 -13.56 4.30
N ALA A 245 -22.82 -14.65 4.71
CA ALA A 245 -21.67 -15.24 4.01
C ALA A 245 -21.91 -15.50 2.50
N GLN A 246 -23.14 -15.85 2.12
CA GLN A 246 -23.54 -16.12 0.72
C GLN A 246 -23.45 -14.86 -0.17
N TYR A 247 -23.63 -13.66 0.40
CA TYR A 247 -23.65 -12.39 -0.34
C TYR A 247 -22.41 -11.53 -0.13
N ARG A 248 -21.38 -12.09 0.54
CA ARG A 248 -20.17 -11.36 0.94
C ARG A 248 -19.52 -10.57 -0.21
N GLN A 249 -19.36 -11.19 -1.37
CA GLN A 249 -18.77 -10.54 -2.54
C GLN A 249 -19.65 -9.44 -3.13
N ALA A 250 -20.96 -9.65 -3.15
CA ALA A 250 -21.93 -8.68 -3.65
C ALA A 250 -22.00 -7.46 -2.71
N VAL A 251 -22.03 -7.69 -1.39
CA VAL A 251 -22.00 -6.62 -0.37
C VAL A 251 -20.70 -5.82 -0.47
N TYR A 252 -19.58 -6.49 -0.64
CA TYR A 252 -18.27 -5.84 -0.83
C TYR A 252 -18.25 -4.95 -2.08
N GLY A 253 -18.70 -5.47 -3.22
CA GLY A 253 -18.79 -4.71 -4.48
C GLY A 253 -19.75 -3.53 -4.39
N LEU A 254 -20.94 -3.74 -3.83
CA LEU A 254 -21.93 -2.68 -3.63
C LEU A 254 -21.40 -1.56 -2.73
N LEU A 255 -20.72 -1.92 -1.63
CA LEU A 255 -20.13 -0.95 -0.72
C LEU A 255 -19.04 -0.13 -1.39
N LEU A 256 -18.16 -0.77 -2.18
CA LEU A 256 -17.15 -0.04 -2.94
C LEU A 256 -17.80 0.99 -3.88
N VAL A 257 -18.85 0.60 -4.60
CA VAL A 257 -19.59 1.51 -5.50
C VAL A 257 -20.19 2.66 -4.71
N LEU A 258 -20.87 2.39 -3.59
CA LEU A 258 -21.47 3.42 -2.75
C LEU A 258 -20.44 4.39 -2.19
N VAL A 259 -19.33 3.89 -1.66
CA VAL A 259 -18.28 4.76 -1.09
C VAL A 259 -17.64 5.62 -2.20
N MET A 260 -17.35 5.04 -3.37
CA MET A 260 -16.79 5.80 -4.48
C MET A 260 -17.75 6.87 -5.02
N ALA A 261 -19.07 6.59 -5.04
CA ALA A 261 -20.08 7.52 -5.50
C ALA A 261 -20.30 8.69 -4.51
N TYR A 262 -20.34 8.41 -3.21
CA TYR A 262 -20.68 9.43 -2.20
C TYR A 262 -19.48 10.10 -1.53
N LEU A 263 -18.28 9.48 -1.55
CA LEU A 263 -17.06 10.00 -0.92
C LEU A 263 -15.89 10.09 -1.91
N PRO A 264 -15.93 11.01 -2.87
CA PRO A 264 -14.92 11.11 -3.94
C PRO A 264 -13.50 11.40 -3.44
N PHE A 265 -13.34 11.90 -2.21
CA PHE A 265 -12.04 12.16 -1.57
C PHE A 265 -11.62 11.06 -0.58
N GLY A 266 -12.41 9.99 -0.43
CA GLY A 266 -12.22 8.95 0.57
C GLY A 266 -12.81 9.32 1.94
N VAL A 267 -13.03 8.28 2.78
CA VAL A 267 -13.70 8.43 4.08
C VAL A 267 -12.91 9.33 5.02
N PHE A 268 -11.62 9.05 5.19
CA PHE A 268 -10.77 9.76 6.15
C PHE A 268 -10.48 11.20 5.73
N ASP A 269 -10.17 11.44 4.47
CA ASP A 269 -9.88 12.78 3.96
C ASP A 269 -11.13 13.69 4.02
N THR A 270 -12.32 13.14 3.72
CA THR A 270 -13.60 13.87 3.84
C THR A 270 -13.90 14.22 5.29
N LEU A 271 -13.70 13.30 6.22
CA LEU A 271 -13.89 13.54 7.65
C LEU A 271 -12.94 14.66 8.15
N LEU A 272 -11.69 14.60 7.73
CA LEU A 272 -10.67 15.57 8.13
C LEU A 272 -10.96 16.98 7.58
N MET A 273 -11.45 17.06 6.33
CA MET A 273 -11.91 18.33 5.74
C MET A 273 -13.12 18.90 6.48
N SER A 274 -14.10 18.08 6.84
CA SER A 274 -15.28 18.51 7.58
C SER A 274 -14.92 19.05 8.96
N LEU A 275 -14.00 18.39 9.67
CA LEU A 275 -13.48 18.83 10.97
C LEU A 275 -12.72 20.15 10.87
N ARG A 276 -11.87 20.32 9.84
CA ARG A 276 -11.15 21.58 9.59
C ARG A 276 -12.11 22.73 9.28
N ARG A 277 -13.11 22.52 8.43
CA ARG A 277 -14.15 23.52 8.14
C ARG A 277 -14.91 23.96 9.40
N ARG A 278 -15.27 23.02 10.27
CA ARG A 278 -15.95 23.33 11.55
C ARG A 278 -15.05 24.15 12.50
N ARG A 279 -13.74 23.86 12.57
CA ARG A 279 -12.78 24.64 13.38
C ARG A 279 -12.62 26.07 12.85
N LEU A 280 -12.47 26.26 11.54
CA LEU A 280 -12.37 27.58 10.93
C LEU A 280 -13.66 28.40 11.10
N ALA A 281 -14.83 27.78 10.96
CA ALA A 281 -16.11 28.46 11.21
C ALA A 281 -16.24 28.92 12.67
N ARG A 282 -15.79 28.11 13.65
CA ARG A 282 -15.76 28.51 15.07
C ARG A 282 -14.80 29.66 15.32
N GLN A 283 -13.62 29.67 14.72
CA GLN A 283 -12.64 30.78 14.85
C GLN A 283 -13.15 32.09 14.22
N GLY A 284 -13.77 32.01 13.03
CA GLY A 284 -14.39 33.16 12.39
C GLY A 284 -15.57 33.73 13.16
N MET A 285 -16.36 32.92 13.89
CA MET A 285 -17.40 33.40 14.79
C MET A 285 -16.84 34.10 16.04
N LEU A 286 -15.73 33.59 16.59
CA LEU A 286 -15.06 34.18 17.75
C LEU A 286 -14.38 35.51 17.40
N SER A 287 -13.78 35.65 16.22
CA SER A 287 -13.17 36.90 15.76
C SER A 287 -14.25 37.99 15.50
N ARG A 288 -15.40 37.62 14.95
CA ARG A 288 -16.54 38.56 14.77
C ARG A 288 -17.13 39.05 16.11
N LYS A 289 -17.22 38.16 17.13
CA LYS A 289 -17.66 38.57 18.48
C LYS A 289 -16.67 39.51 19.17
N ALA A 290 -15.35 39.31 18.96
CA ALA A 290 -14.31 40.16 19.53
C ALA A 290 -14.20 41.54 18.86
N SER A 291 -14.69 41.69 17.61
CA SER A 291 -14.68 42.98 16.90
C SER A 291 -15.99 43.79 17.11
N SER A 292 -16.99 43.21 17.77
CA SER A 292 -18.29 43.85 18.08
C SER A 292 -18.45 44.27 19.56
N SER A 293 -17.44 44.01 20.38
CA SER A 293 -17.27 44.50 21.75
C SER A 293 -16.22 45.58 21.82
#